data_0797a3a6ffbbd220c6ca7410a16b7d3a
#
_entry.id   0797a3a6ffbbd220c6ca7410a16b7d3a
#
_cell.length_a   1.000
_cell.length_b   1.000
_cell.length_c   1.000
_cell.angle_alpha   90.00
_cell.angle_beta   90.00
_cell.angle_gamma   90.00
#
_symmetry.space_group_name_H-M   'P 1'
#
loop_
_entity.id
_entity.type
_entity.pdbx_description
1 polymer ?
#
loop_
_entity_poly.entity_id
_entity_poly.type
_entity_poly.pdbx_seq_one_letter_code
_entity_poly.pdbx_strand_id
1 'polypeptide(L)'
;ARDLSLRGVRVILIEKNDLNAGASGSNHGLLHSGARYVHSDIEAAMECRSEGLLLKQIAPHCIEETGGLFVAVPGDDEAYIADFPGMCERAGIPCRPLDVKDAGQMEPCLSPLLIAAFEVADAAIDPFKLSIENMNHSLAQGGKYSNHSQLKEFIRKDRKIIFARILDTKTNETSRIRADIYISATGAWAGFVAAMAGVDIPMVYSKGSLLVTGQRMATRVINRLRQAGDADILVPGGVVSIIGTTSLRVKSPDNIFPSVDEVDLIINQGKQMVPDLGSRRYIRAYCGVRPLIGSGGTDDRDLSRGFCLLDHANDGVENFITITGGKLTTFRLMAEKTSDLACERLGLPSVCRTRYLALPQTEGSGWTEPGVSLGQGSSFHGREEMMCECEMVPASAIDAIVAGIRKNRAVPDLLSIALRSRMGKGPCQGSSCSLRVLSHLYNRGEITGPQGVDGLRRFLNERWKGERALLWGTSLAQSSLKEMIHCGLFCLELGQGDLP
;
A
#
# COMPACT_ATOMS: atom_id res chain seq x y z
N ALA A 1 -15.59 -2.13 4.72
CA ALA A 1 -16.32 -3.36 4.39
C ALA A 1 -16.30 -4.33 5.58
N ARG A 2 -15.12 -4.80 6.07
CA ARG A 2 -15.03 -5.78 7.18
C ARG A 2 -15.82 -5.33 8.40
N ASP A 3 -15.68 -4.11 8.87
CA ASP A 3 -16.35 -3.62 10.07
C ASP A 3 -17.87 -3.62 9.92
N LEU A 4 -18.38 -3.10 8.80
CA LEU A 4 -19.82 -3.13 8.49
C LEU A 4 -20.37 -4.55 8.39
N SER A 5 -19.65 -5.48 7.73
CA SER A 5 -20.07 -6.89 7.64
C SER A 5 -20.18 -7.55 9.01
N LEU A 6 -19.22 -7.28 9.90
CA LEU A 6 -19.21 -7.78 11.27
C LEU A 6 -20.35 -7.21 12.14
N ARG A 7 -20.87 -6.05 11.77
CA ARG A 7 -22.07 -5.45 12.40
C ARG A 7 -23.39 -5.96 11.80
N GLY A 8 -23.33 -6.90 10.84
CA GLY A 8 -24.50 -7.46 10.18
C GLY A 8 -25.07 -6.59 9.05
N VAL A 9 -24.37 -5.53 8.65
CA VAL A 9 -24.78 -4.69 7.53
C VAL A 9 -24.43 -5.39 6.21
N ARG A 10 -25.39 -5.44 5.28
CA ARG A 10 -25.13 -5.92 3.93
C ARG A 10 -24.27 -4.90 3.18
N VAL A 11 -23.05 -5.26 2.83
CA VAL A 11 -22.09 -4.35 2.18
C VAL A 11 -21.60 -4.91 0.85
N ILE A 12 -21.46 -4.02 -0.12
CA ILE A 12 -20.71 -4.27 -1.35
C ILE A 12 -19.59 -3.25 -1.47
N LEU A 13 -18.36 -3.71 -1.68
CA LEU A 13 -17.21 -2.89 -2.00
C LEU A 13 -17.00 -2.86 -3.51
N ILE A 14 -16.98 -1.66 -4.09
CA ILE A 14 -16.75 -1.40 -5.51
C ILE A 14 -15.34 -0.82 -5.66
N GLU A 15 -14.53 -1.42 -6.53
CA GLU A 15 -13.17 -0.98 -6.81
C GLU A 15 -12.95 -0.87 -8.34
N LYS A 16 -12.45 0.29 -8.78
CA LYS A 16 -12.18 0.58 -10.21
C LYS A 16 -11.16 -0.39 -10.83
N ASN A 17 -10.15 -0.76 -10.05
CA ASN A 17 -9.08 -1.67 -10.47
C ASN A 17 -9.17 -2.99 -9.66
N ASP A 18 -8.16 -3.27 -8.85
CA ASP A 18 -8.15 -4.37 -7.88
C ASP A 18 -7.64 -3.86 -6.53
N LEU A 19 -7.61 -4.70 -5.52
CA LEU A 19 -7.10 -4.36 -4.18
C LEU A 19 -5.74 -3.67 -4.26
N ASN A 20 -5.52 -2.71 -3.37
CA ASN A 20 -4.23 -2.00 -3.26
C ASN A 20 -3.79 -1.19 -4.48
N ALA A 21 -4.65 -0.88 -5.41
CA ALA A 21 -4.33 -0.09 -6.60
C ALA A 21 -4.02 1.41 -6.31
N GLY A 22 -4.47 1.91 -5.15
CA GLY A 22 -4.20 3.28 -4.70
C GLY A 22 -3.11 3.37 -3.62
N ALA A 23 -3.21 4.36 -2.74
CA ALA A 23 -2.27 4.59 -1.64
C ALA A 23 -2.11 3.40 -0.68
N SER A 24 -3.11 2.52 -0.59
CA SER A 24 -3.04 1.30 0.23
C SER A 24 -1.93 0.34 -0.21
N GLY A 25 -1.58 0.29 -1.49
CA GLY A 25 -0.47 -0.51 -2.03
C GLY A 25 0.78 0.31 -2.35
N SER A 26 0.73 1.64 -2.21
CA SER A 26 1.81 2.56 -2.59
C SER A 26 2.36 3.31 -1.37
N ASN A 27 2.71 2.56 -0.32
CA ASN A 27 3.31 3.05 0.92
C ASN A 27 4.53 2.21 1.30
N HIS A 28 5.26 2.58 2.35
CA HIS A 28 6.46 1.84 2.80
C HIS A 28 6.14 0.49 3.47
N GLY A 29 4.90 0.25 3.90
CA GLY A 29 4.62 -0.83 4.84
C GLY A 29 5.14 -0.54 6.26
N LEU A 30 5.05 0.69 6.72
CA LEU A 30 5.43 1.09 8.06
C LEU A 30 4.23 1.12 9.01
N LEU A 31 4.33 0.37 10.09
CA LEU A 31 3.45 0.48 11.25
C LEU A 31 4.07 1.48 12.23
N HIS A 32 3.56 2.70 12.20
CA HIS A 32 4.10 3.80 13.00
C HIS A 32 3.83 3.64 14.49
N SER A 33 4.87 3.82 15.31
CA SER A 33 4.74 4.05 16.75
C SER A 33 4.05 5.38 17.10
N GLY A 34 4.03 6.30 16.15
CA GLY A 34 3.57 7.68 16.31
C GLY A 34 4.70 8.70 16.41
N ALA A 35 5.92 8.29 16.75
CA ALA A 35 7.06 9.17 16.99
C ALA A 35 7.36 10.16 15.84
N ARG A 36 7.06 9.79 14.58
CA ARG A 36 7.23 10.66 13.41
C ARG A 36 6.35 11.92 13.44
N TYR A 37 5.26 11.90 14.20
CA TYR A 37 4.24 12.96 14.20
C TYR A 37 4.24 13.83 15.47
N VAL A 38 5.07 13.53 16.46
CA VAL A 38 5.06 14.20 17.78
C VAL A 38 5.29 15.71 17.74
N HIS A 39 5.94 16.21 16.68
CA HIS A 39 6.19 17.63 16.48
C HIS A 39 5.04 18.32 15.72
N SER A 40 4.53 17.71 14.67
CA SER A 40 3.59 18.34 13.74
C SER A 40 2.11 18.07 14.04
N ASP A 41 1.78 16.91 14.65
CA ASP A 41 0.39 16.47 14.86
C ASP A 41 0.33 15.45 16.00
N ILE A 42 0.20 15.96 17.23
CA ILE A 42 0.23 15.12 18.43
C ILE A 42 -0.97 14.15 18.50
N GLU A 43 -2.14 14.55 18.01
CA GLU A 43 -3.33 13.67 17.97
C GLU A 43 -3.08 12.50 17.03
N ALA A 44 -2.55 12.76 15.84
CA ALA A 44 -2.16 11.71 14.91
C ALA A 44 -1.03 10.81 15.46
N ALA A 45 -0.12 11.34 16.29
CA ALA A 45 0.88 10.54 16.97
C ALA A 45 0.24 9.56 17.97
N MET A 46 -0.69 10.05 18.80
CA MET A 46 -1.42 9.23 19.78
C MET A 46 -2.32 8.18 19.12
N GLU A 47 -3.00 8.51 18.04
CA GLU A 47 -3.78 7.57 17.24
C GLU A 47 -2.91 6.45 16.69
N CYS A 48 -1.75 6.80 16.09
CA CYS A 48 -0.80 5.82 15.56
C CYS A 48 -0.31 4.87 16.65
N ARG A 49 0.04 5.39 17.83
CA ARG A 49 0.44 4.57 18.97
C ARG A 49 -0.65 3.58 19.37
N SER A 50 -1.87 4.08 19.59
CA SER A 50 -2.98 3.27 20.03
C SER A 50 -3.34 2.18 19.01
N GLU A 51 -3.49 2.55 17.74
CA GLU A 51 -3.82 1.61 16.67
C GLU A 51 -2.66 0.66 16.34
N GLY A 52 -1.41 1.13 16.41
CA GLY A 52 -0.22 0.29 16.21
C GLY A 52 -0.13 -0.84 17.23
N LEU A 53 -0.35 -0.56 18.52
CA LEU A 53 -0.38 -1.56 19.57
C LEU A 53 -1.55 -2.55 19.36
N LEU A 54 -2.72 -2.05 18.98
CA LEU A 54 -3.89 -2.88 18.70
C LEU A 54 -3.66 -3.80 17.50
N LEU A 55 -3.10 -3.29 16.41
CA LEU A 55 -2.83 -4.06 15.20
C LEU A 55 -1.85 -5.20 15.43
N LYS A 56 -0.82 -5.00 16.29
CA LYS A 56 0.09 -6.06 16.72
C LYS A 56 -0.63 -7.21 17.42
N GLN A 57 -1.74 -6.93 18.09
CA GLN A 57 -2.57 -7.96 18.75
C GLN A 57 -3.54 -8.65 17.80
N ILE A 58 -4.22 -7.88 16.92
CA ILE A 58 -5.30 -8.41 16.09
C ILE A 58 -4.87 -8.89 14.71
N ALA A 59 -3.69 -8.50 14.22
CA ALA A 59 -3.16 -8.88 12.91
C ALA A 59 -1.65 -9.19 12.93
N PRO A 60 -1.15 -10.00 13.92
CA PRO A 60 0.29 -10.24 14.08
C PRO A 60 0.91 -10.89 12.84
N HIS A 61 0.19 -11.72 12.11
CA HIS A 61 0.64 -12.39 10.89
C HIS A 61 0.86 -11.44 9.69
N CYS A 62 0.42 -10.18 9.78
CA CYS A 62 0.72 -9.15 8.78
C CYS A 62 1.90 -8.24 9.20
N ILE A 63 2.47 -8.43 10.39
CA ILE A 63 3.42 -7.52 11.02
C ILE A 63 4.72 -8.25 11.31
N GLU A 64 5.84 -7.62 10.99
CA GLU A 64 7.17 -7.99 11.43
C GLU A 64 7.60 -6.99 12.51
N GLU A 65 7.81 -7.48 13.73
CA GLU A 65 8.21 -6.69 14.92
C GLU A 65 9.68 -6.25 14.82
N THR A 66 9.99 -5.41 13.87
CA THR A 66 11.35 -4.94 13.58
C THR A 66 11.91 -4.01 14.62
N GLY A 67 11.07 -3.32 15.39
CA GLY A 67 11.48 -2.12 16.09
C GLY A 67 11.84 -0.98 15.13
N GLY A 68 12.23 0.16 15.67
CA GLY A 68 12.62 1.32 14.88
C GLY A 68 13.68 2.16 15.56
N LEU A 69 14.52 2.81 14.76
CA LEU A 69 15.52 3.78 15.20
C LEU A 69 15.22 5.14 14.57
N PHE A 70 15.30 6.20 15.36
CA PHE A 70 15.42 7.57 14.89
C PHE A 70 16.89 7.98 15.03
N VAL A 71 17.53 8.34 13.92
CA VAL A 71 18.95 8.64 13.87
C VAL A 71 19.22 10.02 13.27
N ALA A 72 20.11 10.77 13.90
CA ALA A 72 20.55 12.07 13.42
C ALA A 72 21.98 12.00 12.88
N VAL A 73 22.26 12.80 11.88
CA VAL A 73 23.60 12.95 11.28
C VAL A 73 24.03 14.43 11.33
N PRO A 74 25.32 14.76 11.13
CA PRO A 74 25.77 16.13 11.12
C PRO A 74 24.96 17.02 10.17
N GLY A 75 24.54 18.18 10.68
CA GLY A 75 23.69 19.12 9.98
C GLY A 75 22.18 18.99 10.24
N ASP A 76 21.75 17.98 11.00
CA ASP A 76 20.40 17.94 11.56
C ASP A 76 20.25 18.92 12.72
N ASP A 77 19.03 19.42 12.95
CA ASP A 77 18.71 20.41 13.96
C ASP A 77 18.89 19.84 15.39
N GLU A 78 19.92 20.30 16.10
CA GLU A 78 20.25 19.85 17.46
C GLU A 78 19.16 20.22 18.48
N ALA A 79 18.43 21.31 18.28
CA ALA A 79 17.30 21.68 19.13
C ALA A 79 16.16 20.68 18.99
N TYR A 80 15.84 20.28 17.75
CA TYR A 80 14.87 19.23 17.50
C TYR A 80 15.26 17.89 18.11
N ILE A 81 16.55 17.53 18.02
CA ILE A 81 17.09 16.29 18.61
C ILE A 81 16.93 16.31 20.13
N ALA A 82 17.27 17.44 20.80
CA ALA A 82 17.15 17.58 22.23
C ALA A 82 15.71 17.52 22.73
N ASP A 83 14.76 18.08 21.99
CA ASP A 83 13.34 18.14 22.33
C ASP A 83 12.57 16.84 22.04
N PHE A 84 13.11 15.97 21.19
CA PHE A 84 12.42 14.78 20.70
C PHE A 84 11.93 13.83 21.80
N PRO A 85 12.72 13.48 22.84
CA PRO A 85 12.23 12.64 23.93
C PRO A 85 11.03 13.25 24.66
N GLY A 86 11.09 14.56 24.97
CA GLY A 86 9.99 15.27 25.61
C GLY A 86 8.74 15.35 24.75
N MET A 87 8.90 15.47 23.43
CA MET A 87 7.76 15.40 22.49
C MET A 87 7.12 14.01 22.49
N CYS A 88 7.93 12.94 22.49
CA CYS A 88 7.46 11.56 22.58
C CYS A 88 6.72 11.30 23.91
N GLU A 89 7.26 11.79 25.03
CA GLU A 89 6.66 11.65 26.35
C GLU A 89 5.26 12.28 26.42
N ARG A 90 5.09 13.50 25.88
CA ARG A 90 3.76 14.18 25.79
C ARG A 90 2.74 13.38 25.00
N ALA A 91 3.18 12.65 23.97
CA ALA A 91 2.32 11.75 23.19
C ALA A 91 2.19 10.35 23.82
N GLY A 92 2.86 10.12 24.96
CA GLY A 92 2.92 8.84 25.66
C GLY A 92 3.68 7.76 24.89
N ILE A 93 4.53 8.11 23.92
CA ILE A 93 5.26 7.18 23.05
C ILE A 93 6.59 6.82 23.73
N PRO A 94 6.86 5.55 24.05
CA PRO A 94 8.16 5.13 24.58
C PRO A 94 9.27 5.47 23.58
N CYS A 95 10.27 6.21 24.06
CA CYS A 95 11.42 6.63 23.30
C CYS A 95 12.66 6.44 24.17
N ARG A 96 13.56 5.56 23.77
CA ARG A 96 14.77 5.24 24.54
C ARG A 96 16.01 5.80 23.85
N PRO A 97 16.77 6.70 24.50
CA PRO A 97 18.04 7.15 23.95
C PRO A 97 19.03 5.98 23.85
N LEU A 98 19.83 5.97 22.78
CA LEU A 98 20.87 4.98 22.53
C LEU A 98 22.22 5.69 22.34
N ASP A 99 23.29 5.06 22.82
CA ASP A 99 24.63 5.43 22.39
C ASP A 99 24.77 5.17 20.87
N VAL A 100 25.44 6.08 20.16
CA VAL A 100 25.60 5.95 18.70
C VAL A 100 26.40 4.72 18.28
N LYS A 101 27.31 4.24 19.14
CA LYS A 101 28.06 3.00 18.90
C LYS A 101 27.15 1.79 19.04
N ASP A 102 26.27 1.79 20.05
CA ASP A 102 25.29 0.72 20.25
C ASP A 102 24.31 0.68 19.07
N ALA A 103 23.82 1.83 18.61
CA ALA A 103 22.99 1.93 17.42
C ALA A 103 23.69 1.36 16.18
N GLY A 104 24.97 1.66 15.97
CA GLY A 104 25.79 1.11 14.89
C GLY A 104 26.04 -0.40 15.02
N GLN A 105 26.12 -0.95 16.23
CA GLN A 105 26.19 -2.41 16.44
C GLN A 105 24.85 -3.09 16.17
N MET A 106 23.75 -2.46 16.54
CA MET A 106 22.39 -2.96 16.29
C MET A 106 22.07 -2.97 14.79
N GLU A 107 22.53 -1.95 14.05
CA GLU A 107 22.31 -1.78 12.60
C GLU A 107 23.62 -1.34 11.93
N PRO A 108 24.47 -2.31 11.49
CA PRO A 108 25.76 -2.01 10.88
C PRO A 108 25.71 -1.23 9.57
N CYS A 109 24.53 -1.11 8.96
CA CYS A 109 24.32 -0.30 7.76
C CYS A 109 24.29 1.21 8.04
N LEU A 110 24.18 1.63 9.30
CA LEU A 110 24.10 3.05 9.66
C LEU A 110 25.41 3.79 9.41
N SER A 111 25.28 5.09 9.16
CA SER A 111 26.43 5.98 9.01
C SER A 111 27.29 5.97 10.27
N PRO A 112 28.63 5.88 10.16
CA PRO A 112 29.53 6.03 11.31
C PRO A 112 29.57 7.47 11.85
N LEU A 113 28.93 8.42 11.16
CA LEU A 113 28.87 9.82 11.53
C LEU A 113 27.60 10.20 12.29
N LEU A 114 26.89 9.22 12.88
CA LEU A 114 25.70 9.53 13.70
C LEU A 114 26.06 10.45 14.87
N ILE A 115 25.17 11.42 15.15
CA ILE A 115 25.28 12.34 16.29
C ILE A 115 24.27 12.03 17.40
N ALA A 116 23.16 11.34 17.08
CA ALA A 116 22.17 10.88 18.06
C ALA A 116 21.40 9.67 17.53
N ALA A 117 20.88 8.86 18.45
CA ALA A 117 20.00 7.75 18.15
C ALA A 117 18.97 7.54 19.26
N PHE A 118 17.74 7.19 18.87
CA PHE A 118 16.65 6.81 19.78
C PHE A 118 15.92 5.59 19.24
N GLU A 119 15.58 4.67 20.14
CA GLU A 119 14.77 3.49 19.83
C GLU A 119 13.29 3.76 20.11
N VAL A 120 12.44 3.32 19.18
CA VAL A 120 10.97 3.39 19.25
C VAL A 120 10.34 2.07 18.81
N ALA A 121 9.04 1.89 19.08
CA ALA A 121 8.30 0.66 18.78
C ALA A 121 7.66 0.64 17.38
N ASP A 122 8.36 1.18 16.36
CA ASP A 122 7.94 1.01 14.96
C ASP A 122 7.98 -0.46 14.57
N ALA A 123 7.28 -0.83 13.49
CA ALA A 123 7.33 -2.18 12.92
C ALA A 123 7.11 -2.12 11.41
N ALA A 124 7.46 -3.19 10.69
CA ALA A 124 7.04 -3.36 9.31
C ALA A 124 5.69 -4.08 9.24
N ILE A 125 4.84 -3.67 8.29
CA ILE A 125 3.55 -4.30 8.03
C ILE A 125 3.38 -4.55 6.54
N ASP A 126 2.88 -5.73 6.16
CA ASP A 126 2.55 -6.02 4.77
C ASP A 126 1.16 -5.47 4.40
N PRO A 127 1.08 -4.38 3.61
CA PRO A 127 -0.19 -3.76 3.26
C PRO A 127 -1.05 -4.62 2.33
N PHE A 128 -0.42 -5.49 1.53
CA PHE A 128 -1.13 -6.37 0.60
C PHE A 128 -1.82 -7.50 1.37
N LYS A 129 -1.08 -8.20 2.23
CA LYS A 129 -1.61 -9.24 3.10
C LYS A 129 -2.73 -8.69 3.99
N LEU A 130 -2.49 -7.55 4.62
CA LEU A 130 -3.48 -6.87 5.47
C LEU A 130 -4.79 -6.59 4.73
N SER A 131 -4.72 -6.06 3.51
CA SER A 131 -5.91 -5.72 2.72
C SER A 131 -6.67 -6.97 2.25
N ILE A 132 -5.94 -8.00 1.80
CA ILE A 132 -6.52 -9.28 1.35
C ILE A 132 -7.27 -9.95 2.50
N GLU A 133 -6.66 -10.03 3.69
CA GLU A 133 -7.29 -10.68 4.84
C GLU A 133 -8.53 -9.91 5.35
N ASN A 134 -8.50 -8.57 5.36
CA ASN A 134 -9.67 -7.77 5.65
C ASN A 134 -10.81 -8.01 4.65
N MET A 135 -10.46 -8.14 3.34
CA MET A 135 -11.43 -8.46 2.29
C MET A 135 -12.01 -9.85 2.47
N ASN A 136 -11.15 -10.86 2.65
CA ASN A 136 -11.57 -12.25 2.83
C ASN A 136 -12.48 -12.41 4.04
N HIS A 137 -12.14 -11.74 5.16
CA HIS A 137 -13.01 -11.75 6.33
C HIS A 137 -14.36 -11.09 6.06
N SER A 138 -14.39 -9.97 5.33
CA SER A 138 -15.67 -9.34 4.92
C SER A 138 -16.52 -10.28 4.07
N LEU A 139 -15.91 -10.97 3.08
CA LEU A 139 -16.58 -11.94 2.23
C LEU A 139 -17.14 -13.13 3.03
N ALA A 140 -16.38 -13.64 4.01
CA ALA A 140 -16.81 -14.71 4.91
C ALA A 140 -18.02 -14.30 5.78
N GLN A 141 -18.17 -13.00 6.06
CA GLN A 141 -19.32 -12.43 6.78
C GLN A 141 -20.46 -11.99 5.83
N GLY A 142 -20.46 -12.42 4.57
CA GLY A 142 -21.52 -12.12 3.60
C GLY A 142 -21.35 -10.79 2.85
N GLY A 143 -20.25 -10.07 3.03
CA GLY A 143 -19.90 -8.92 2.20
C GLY A 143 -19.68 -9.32 0.75
N LYS A 144 -19.74 -8.35 -0.15
CA LYS A 144 -19.47 -8.56 -1.59
C LYS A 144 -18.32 -7.65 -2.03
N TYR A 145 -17.54 -8.13 -3.00
CA TYR A 145 -16.48 -7.36 -3.64
C TYR A 145 -16.63 -7.39 -5.16
N SER A 146 -16.55 -6.23 -5.79
CA SER A 146 -16.59 -6.07 -7.24
C SER A 146 -15.40 -5.23 -7.68
N ASN A 147 -14.35 -5.88 -8.17
CA ASN A 147 -13.21 -5.23 -8.79
C ASN A 147 -13.48 -4.89 -10.26
N HIS A 148 -12.59 -4.12 -10.88
CA HIS A 148 -12.77 -3.61 -12.24
C HIS A 148 -14.12 -2.92 -12.46
N SER A 149 -14.66 -2.32 -11.42
CA SER A 149 -16.00 -1.75 -11.35
C SER A 149 -15.90 -0.26 -11.01
N GLN A 150 -16.00 0.58 -12.04
CA GLN A 150 -15.83 2.03 -11.91
C GLN A 150 -17.18 2.72 -11.68
N LEU A 151 -17.28 3.52 -10.61
CA LEU A 151 -18.38 4.47 -10.48
C LEU A 151 -18.31 5.50 -11.61
N LYS A 152 -19.43 5.68 -12.33
CA LYS A 152 -19.53 6.65 -13.41
C LYS A 152 -20.36 7.87 -13.01
N GLU A 153 -21.43 7.66 -12.25
CA GLU A 153 -22.27 8.73 -11.76
C GLU A 153 -23.18 8.26 -10.61
N PHE A 154 -23.67 9.23 -9.84
CA PHE A 154 -24.79 9.06 -8.94
C PHE A 154 -26.05 9.68 -9.53
N ILE A 155 -27.16 8.93 -9.50
CA ILE A 155 -28.48 9.48 -9.86
C ILE A 155 -29.17 9.88 -8.56
N ARG A 156 -29.46 11.17 -8.45
CA ARG A 156 -30.11 11.79 -7.30
C ARG A 156 -31.57 12.10 -7.57
N LYS A 157 -32.35 12.04 -6.52
CA LYS A 157 -33.69 12.66 -6.45
C LYS A 157 -33.79 13.35 -5.10
N ASP A 158 -34.13 14.61 -5.14
CA ASP A 158 -34.16 15.45 -3.95
C ASP A 158 -32.80 15.44 -3.22
N ARG A 159 -32.80 15.11 -1.95
CA ARG A 159 -31.61 15.07 -1.09
C ARG A 159 -30.98 13.67 -0.98
N LYS A 160 -31.32 12.73 -1.86
CA LYS A 160 -30.81 11.34 -1.77
C LYS A 160 -30.27 10.83 -3.10
N ILE A 161 -29.23 10.03 -3.01
CA ILE A 161 -28.76 9.20 -4.12
C ILE A 161 -29.71 8.00 -4.21
N ILE A 162 -30.31 7.79 -5.38
CA ILE A 162 -31.26 6.71 -5.65
C ILE A 162 -30.54 5.46 -6.14
N PHE A 163 -29.51 5.63 -6.97
CA PHE A 163 -28.62 4.56 -7.39
C PHE A 163 -27.30 5.12 -7.93
N ALA A 164 -26.27 4.28 -7.86
CA ALA A 164 -24.98 4.48 -8.52
C ALA A 164 -24.93 3.70 -9.84
N ARG A 165 -24.43 4.33 -10.91
CA ARG A 165 -24.14 3.65 -12.18
C ARG A 165 -22.70 3.21 -12.17
N ILE A 166 -22.49 1.90 -12.35
CA ILE A 166 -21.18 1.26 -12.31
C ILE A 166 -20.87 0.70 -13.69
N LEU A 167 -19.65 0.98 -14.18
CA LEU A 167 -19.10 0.41 -15.40
C LEU A 167 -18.14 -0.72 -15.03
N ASP A 168 -18.38 -1.91 -15.56
CA ASP A 168 -17.34 -2.95 -15.60
C ASP A 168 -16.30 -2.56 -16.66
N THR A 169 -15.06 -2.31 -16.21
CA THR A 169 -13.99 -1.83 -17.11
C THR A 169 -13.38 -2.91 -17.98
N LYS A 170 -13.74 -4.19 -17.77
CA LYS A 170 -13.31 -5.32 -18.61
C LYS A 170 -14.33 -5.64 -19.71
N THR A 171 -15.61 -5.59 -19.37
CA THR A 171 -16.70 -5.94 -20.31
C THR A 171 -17.35 -4.73 -20.97
N ASN A 172 -17.11 -3.51 -20.46
CA ASN A 172 -17.82 -2.28 -20.81
C ASN A 172 -19.33 -2.32 -20.54
N GLU A 173 -19.81 -3.26 -19.76
CA GLU A 173 -21.19 -3.32 -19.33
C GLU A 173 -21.47 -2.34 -18.18
N THR A 174 -22.65 -1.77 -18.17
CA THR A 174 -23.10 -0.89 -17.09
C THR A 174 -24.16 -1.54 -16.22
N SER A 175 -24.06 -1.36 -14.93
CA SER A 175 -25.03 -1.83 -13.95
C SER A 175 -25.46 -0.69 -13.00
N ARG A 176 -26.54 -0.94 -12.25
CA ARG A 176 -27.07 0.00 -11.26
C ARG A 176 -27.06 -0.64 -9.89
N ILE A 177 -26.53 0.09 -8.90
CA ILE A 177 -26.51 -0.36 -7.51
C ILE A 177 -27.35 0.60 -6.68
N ARG A 178 -28.31 0.05 -5.94
CA ARG A 178 -29.06 0.76 -4.90
C ARG A 178 -28.54 0.40 -3.54
N ALA A 179 -28.40 1.39 -2.69
CA ALA A 179 -28.02 1.25 -1.30
C ALA A 179 -28.74 2.29 -0.46
N ASP A 180 -28.90 2.00 0.82
CA ASP A 180 -29.46 2.96 1.80
C ASP A 180 -28.43 4.04 2.14
N ILE A 181 -27.12 3.66 2.19
CA ILE A 181 -25.99 4.57 2.41
C ILE A 181 -24.91 4.29 1.37
N TYR A 182 -24.32 5.35 0.83
CA TYR A 182 -23.15 5.33 -0.05
C TYR A 182 -21.94 5.89 0.69
N ILE A 183 -20.85 5.13 0.73
CA ILE A 183 -19.62 5.52 1.41
C ILE A 183 -18.50 5.66 0.38
N SER A 184 -17.97 6.86 0.22
CA SER A 184 -16.75 7.11 -0.54
C SER A 184 -15.53 6.91 0.35
N ALA A 185 -14.76 5.86 0.09
CA ALA A 185 -13.46 5.58 0.70
C ALA A 185 -12.36 5.58 -0.37
N THR A 186 -12.45 6.50 -1.33
CA THR A 186 -11.68 6.52 -2.56
C THR A 186 -10.35 7.30 -2.45
N GLY A 187 -9.96 7.70 -1.23
CA GLY A 187 -8.67 8.33 -0.95
C GLY A 187 -8.44 9.56 -1.82
N ALA A 188 -7.42 9.55 -2.67
CA ALA A 188 -7.09 10.68 -3.53
C ALA A 188 -8.19 11.04 -4.56
N TRP A 189 -9.11 10.14 -4.85
CA TRP A 189 -10.25 10.41 -5.75
C TRP A 189 -11.52 10.87 -5.02
N ALA A 190 -11.44 11.15 -3.70
CA ALA A 190 -12.60 11.53 -2.90
C ALA A 190 -13.33 12.78 -3.44
N GLY A 191 -12.58 13.79 -3.86
CA GLY A 191 -13.16 15.00 -4.46
C GLY A 191 -13.91 14.73 -5.77
N PHE A 192 -13.37 13.85 -6.63
CA PHE A 192 -14.04 13.47 -7.88
C PHE A 192 -15.35 12.73 -7.62
N VAL A 193 -15.32 11.80 -6.65
CA VAL A 193 -16.53 11.02 -6.29
C VAL A 193 -17.57 11.90 -5.61
N ALA A 194 -17.14 12.82 -4.74
CA ALA A 194 -18.04 13.79 -4.11
C ALA A 194 -18.70 14.74 -5.14
N ALA A 195 -17.94 15.21 -6.13
CA ALA A 195 -18.46 16.04 -7.21
C ALA A 195 -19.55 15.33 -8.02
N MET A 196 -19.47 14.00 -8.22
CA MET A 196 -20.55 13.21 -8.84
C MET A 196 -21.84 13.22 -8.01
N ALA A 197 -21.73 13.42 -6.69
CA ALA A 197 -22.86 13.61 -5.78
C ALA A 197 -23.27 15.07 -5.63
N GLY A 198 -22.65 16.02 -6.33
CA GLY A 198 -22.89 17.45 -6.23
C GLY A 198 -22.34 18.07 -4.96
N VAL A 199 -21.28 17.50 -4.40
CA VAL A 199 -20.57 18.00 -3.21
C VAL A 199 -19.13 18.33 -3.59
N ASP A 200 -18.60 19.44 -3.09
CA ASP A 200 -17.22 19.85 -3.30
C ASP A 200 -16.36 19.50 -2.07
N ILE A 201 -15.22 18.86 -2.30
CA ILE A 201 -14.22 18.59 -1.28
C ILE A 201 -12.87 19.12 -1.80
N PRO A 202 -12.27 20.13 -1.15
CA PRO A 202 -11.01 20.70 -1.58
C PRO A 202 -9.87 19.71 -1.32
N MET A 203 -9.36 19.06 -2.38
CA MET A 203 -8.30 18.08 -2.32
C MET A 203 -6.96 18.66 -2.73
N VAL A 204 -5.92 18.35 -1.96
CA VAL A 204 -4.52 18.57 -2.32
C VAL A 204 -3.85 17.24 -2.56
N TYR A 205 -3.22 17.10 -3.71
CA TYR A 205 -2.58 15.85 -4.15
C TYR A 205 -1.07 15.93 -3.94
N SER A 206 -0.54 15.21 -2.96
CA SER A 206 0.89 15.14 -2.68
C SER A 206 1.44 13.77 -3.09
N LYS A 207 2.17 13.73 -4.22
CA LYS A 207 2.85 12.53 -4.70
C LYS A 207 4.05 12.23 -3.81
N GLY A 208 4.23 10.97 -3.43
CA GLY A 208 5.41 10.47 -2.75
C GLY A 208 5.98 9.26 -3.47
N SER A 209 7.25 9.35 -3.88
CA SER A 209 7.99 8.28 -4.56
C SER A 209 8.81 7.49 -3.56
N LEU A 210 8.95 6.20 -3.81
CA LEU A 210 9.66 5.23 -2.99
C LEU A 210 10.58 4.37 -3.86
N LEU A 211 11.70 3.92 -3.30
CA LEU A 211 12.63 3.01 -3.95
C LEU A 211 12.69 1.68 -3.21
N VAL A 212 12.77 0.60 -3.96
CA VAL A 212 12.97 -0.76 -3.45
C VAL A 212 14.40 -1.19 -3.74
N THR A 213 15.15 -1.52 -2.70
CA THR A 213 16.53 -2.02 -2.82
C THR A 213 16.57 -3.46 -3.33
N GLY A 214 17.66 -3.88 -3.92
CA GLY A 214 17.85 -5.26 -4.40
C GLY A 214 18.06 -6.30 -3.30
N GLN A 215 18.26 -5.86 -2.07
CA GLN A 215 18.44 -6.69 -0.89
C GLN A 215 17.97 -5.95 0.37
N ARG A 216 17.72 -6.66 1.45
CA ARG A 216 17.41 -6.07 2.75
C ARG A 216 18.64 -5.34 3.30
N MET A 217 18.49 -4.05 3.62
CA MET A 217 19.57 -3.18 4.08
C MET A 217 19.65 -3.09 5.60
N ALA A 218 18.51 -3.18 6.28
CA ALA A 218 18.39 -3.04 7.73
C ALA A 218 17.47 -4.13 8.29
N THR A 219 17.64 -4.45 9.57
CA THR A 219 16.74 -5.33 10.32
C THR A 219 15.63 -4.54 10.99
N ARG A 220 15.87 -3.27 11.29
CA ARG A 220 14.94 -2.32 11.91
C ARG A 220 14.47 -1.25 10.94
N VAL A 221 13.35 -0.62 11.25
CA VAL A 221 12.95 0.64 10.61
C VAL A 221 13.96 1.73 10.99
N ILE A 222 14.48 2.46 10.00
CA ILE A 222 15.37 3.60 10.23
C ILE A 222 14.65 4.87 9.83
N ASN A 223 14.54 5.82 10.77
CA ASN A 223 13.98 7.15 10.54
C ASN A 223 15.05 8.22 10.72
N ARG A 224 15.04 9.25 9.88
CA ARG A 224 15.83 10.45 10.11
C ARG A 224 15.23 11.26 11.27
N LEU A 225 16.05 11.62 12.23
CA LEU A 225 15.67 12.43 13.40
C LEU A 225 15.73 13.92 13.08
N ARG A 226 14.71 14.40 12.41
CA ARG A 226 14.51 15.81 12.06
C ARG A 226 13.03 16.06 11.75
N GLN A 227 12.65 17.33 11.56
CA GLN A 227 11.36 17.64 10.96
C GLN A 227 11.18 16.88 9.64
N ALA A 228 9.93 16.50 9.34
CA ALA A 228 9.63 15.61 8.23
C ALA A 228 10.19 16.12 6.88
N GLY A 229 11.13 15.39 6.30
CA GLY A 229 11.80 15.69 5.03
C GLY A 229 11.68 14.55 4.01
N ASP A 230 12.39 14.71 2.88
CA ASP A 230 12.44 13.69 1.84
C ASP A 230 13.38 12.54 2.22
N ALA A 231 13.02 11.32 1.83
CA ALA A 231 13.80 10.08 2.02
C ALA A 231 14.21 9.78 3.48
N ASP A 232 13.39 10.20 4.42
CA ASP A 232 13.69 10.08 5.87
C ASP A 232 13.46 8.69 6.44
N ILE A 233 12.87 7.75 5.68
CA ILE A 233 12.40 6.48 6.23
C ILE A 233 12.87 5.31 5.37
N LEU A 234 13.58 4.37 6.00
CA LEU A 234 13.93 3.07 5.43
C LEU A 234 13.19 1.98 6.21
N VAL A 235 12.35 1.20 5.52
CA VAL A 235 11.57 0.11 6.12
C VAL A 235 12.05 -1.22 5.54
N PRO A 236 12.44 -2.20 6.38
CA PRO A 236 12.69 -3.56 5.93
C PRO A 236 11.37 -4.22 5.51
N GLY A 237 11.39 -4.99 4.42
CA GLY A 237 10.21 -5.67 3.89
C GLY A 237 10.57 -7.01 3.27
N GLY A 238 10.52 -8.10 4.05
CA GLY A 238 10.97 -9.41 3.58
C GLY A 238 12.47 -9.39 3.23
N VAL A 239 12.80 -9.65 1.95
CA VAL A 239 14.19 -9.73 1.45
C VAL A 239 14.73 -8.41 0.91
N VAL A 240 13.96 -7.33 0.96
CA VAL A 240 14.32 -6.00 0.45
C VAL A 240 14.17 -4.94 1.53
N SER A 241 14.59 -3.72 1.25
CA SER A 241 14.19 -2.54 2.02
C SER A 241 13.55 -1.50 1.10
N ILE A 242 12.64 -0.70 1.67
CA ILE A 242 11.94 0.36 0.96
C ILE A 242 12.35 1.69 1.57
N ILE A 243 12.89 2.59 0.76
CA ILE A 243 13.28 3.93 1.19
C ILE A 243 12.43 5.01 0.52
N GLY A 244 12.10 6.05 1.24
CA GLY A 244 11.35 7.22 0.77
C GLY A 244 10.81 8.03 1.95
N THR A 245 9.90 8.95 1.71
CA THR A 245 9.28 9.31 0.44
C THR A 245 9.68 10.73 0.03
N THR A 246 9.43 11.08 -1.22
CA THR A 246 9.34 12.49 -1.64
C THR A 246 8.00 13.11 -1.26
N SER A 247 7.85 14.42 -1.41
CA SER A 247 6.58 15.13 -1.31
C SER A 247 6.49 16.18 -2.43
N LEU A 248 5.78 15.83 -3.50
CA LEU A 248 5.65 16.68 -4.67
C LEU A 248 4.17 16.91 -4.99
N ARG A 249 3.75 18.19 -5.03
CA ARG A 249 2.38 18.54 -5.40
C ARG A 249 2.11 18.23 -6.87
N VAL A 250 1.01 17.51 -7.14
CA VAL A 250 0.56 17.17 -8.50
C VAL A 250 -0.86 17.67 -8.73
N LYS A 251 -1.23 17.86 -9.99
CA LYS A 251 -2.57 18.36 -10.37
C LYS A 251 -3.65 17.28 -10.36
N SER A 252 -3.26 16.04 -10.52
CA SER A 252 -4.18 14.89 -10.59
C SER A 252 -3.56 13.68 -9.91
N PRO A 253 -4.35 12.81 -9.28
CA PRO A 253 -3.88 11.53 -8.77
C PRO A 253 -3.68 10.45 -9.85
N ASP A 254 -4.12 10.71 -11.07
CA ASP A 254 -4.02 9.77 -12.19
C ASP A 254 -2.70 9.97 -12.97
N ASN A 255 -2.23 8.91 -13.62
CA ASN A 255 -1.04 8.89 -14.50
C ASN A 255 0.23 9.44 -13.84
N ILE A 256 0.46 9.04 -12.61
CA ILE A 256 1.65 9.41 -11.83
C ILE A 256 2.73 8.32 -11.93
N PHE A 257 3.98 8.76 -11.97
CA PHE A 257 5.16 7.87 -11.93
C PHE A 257 6.31 8.52 -11.17
N PRO A 258 7.27 7.73 -10.65
CA PRO A 258 8.53 8.24 -10.13
C PRO A 258 9.34 8.91 -11.28
N SER A 259 9.94 10.05 -11.00
CA SER A 259 10.92 10.68 -11.90
C SER A 259 12.35 10.30 -11.50
N VAL A 260 13.30 10.51 -12.42
CA VAL A 260 14.73 10.33 -12.14
C VAL A 260 15.19 11.29 -11.05
N ASP A 261 14.73 12.54 -11.08
CA ASP A 261 15.08 13.54 -10.05
C ASP A 261 14.63 13.12 -8.65
N GLU A 262 13.44 12.51 -8.53
CA GLU A 262 12.97 11.98 -7.25
C GLU A 262 13.80 10.78 -6.77
N VAL A 263 14.24 9.94 -7.70
CA VAL A 263 15.12 8.79 -7.40
C VAL A 263 16.47 9.32 -6.90
N ASP A 264 17.07 10.27 -7.57
CA ASP A 264 18.34 10.89 -7.18
C ASP A 264 18.22 11.60 -5.82
N LEU A 265 17.13 12.31 -5.60
CA LEU A 265 16.85 12.96 -4.33
C LEU A 265 16.78 11.93 -3.18
N ILE A 266 16.03 10.83 -3.37
CA ILE A 266 15.89 9.78 -2.36
C ILE A 266 17.24 9.14 -2.04
N ILE A 267 18.04 8.82 -3.06
CA ILE A 267 19.37 8.22 -2.88
C ILE A 267 20.30 9.20 -2.17
N ASN A 268 20.32 10.47 -2.58
CA ASN A 268 21.20 11.49 -2.02
C ASN A 268 20.88 11.83 -0.56
N GLN A 269 19.61 11.82 -0.16
CA GLN A 269 19.21 12.03 1.23
C GLN A 269 19.41 10.77 2.06
N GLY A 270 18.99 9.62 1.54
CA GLY A 270 19.04 8.34 2.26
C GLY A 270 20.46 7.88 2.59
N LYS A 271 21.43 8.12 1.69
CA LYS A 271 22.85 7.75 1.92
C LYS A 271 23.51 8.49 3.10
N GLN A 272 22.91 9.57 3.58
CA GLN A 272 23.41 10.28 4.76
C GLN A 272 23.19 9.43 6.03
N MET A 273 22.06 8.72 6.13
CA MET A 273 21.79 7.79 7.24
C MET A 273 22.42 6.42 6.99
N VAL A 274 22.32 5.92 5.74
CA VAL A 274 22.75 4.58 5.32
C VAL A 274 23.63 4.73 4.07
N PRO A 275 24.96 4.90 4.23
CA PRO A 275 25.88 5.24 3.14
C PRO A 275 25.82 4.29 1.94
N ASP A 276 25.64 3.02 2.20
CA ASP A 276 25.55 1.96 1.21
C ASP A 276 24.42 2.16 0.17
N LEU A 277 23.39 2.94 0.48
CA LEU A 277 22.32 3.27 -0.47
C LEU A 277 22.87 3.99 -1.72
N GLY A 278 23.99 4.68 -1.62
CA GLY A 278 24.63 5.34 -2.77
C GLY A 278 25.20 4.40 -3.82
N SER A 279 25.45 3.14 -3.47
CA SER A 279 26.11 2.15 -4.36
C SER A 279 25.25 0.88 -4.60
N ARG A 280 24.09 0.77 -3.95
CA ARG A 280 23.26 -0.43 -4.06
C ARG A 280 22.41 -0.44 -5.31
N ARG A 281 22.04 -1.66 -5.73
CA ARG A 281 21.07 -1.87 -6.79
C ARG A 281 19.66 -1.57 -6.28
N TYR A 282 18.90 -0.87 -7.10
CA TYR A 282 17.46 -0.68 -6.93
C TYR A 282 16.71 -1.52 -7.96
N ILE A 283 15.65 -2.20 -7.53
CA ILE A 283 14.90 -3.11 -8.41
C ILE A 283 13.61 -2.48 -8.92
N ARG A 284 13.07 -1.49 -8.19
CA ARG A 284 11.83 -0.80 -8.54
C ARG A 284 11.74 0.56 -7.84
N ALA A 285 11.17 1.54 -8.55
CA ALA A 285 10.58 2.73 -7.96
C ALA A 285 9.05 2.64 -8.06
N TYR A 286 8.32 3.26 -7.16
CA TYR A 286 6.88 3.41 -7.25
C TYR A 286 6.44 4.66 -6.50
N CYS A 287 5.23 5.14 -6.78
CA CYS A 287 4.71 6.31 -6.09
C CYS A 287 3.23 6.16 -5.77
N GLY A 288 2.79 6.92 -4.79
CA GLY A 288 1.38 7.06 -4.43
C GLY A 288 1.02 8.53 -4.22
N VAL A 289 -0.27 8.83 -4.20
CA VAL A 289 -0.78 10.17 -3.89
C VAL A 289 -1.42 10.16 -2.52
N ARG A 290 -0.92 11.04 -1.66
CA ARG A 290 -1.55 11.30 -0.35
C ARG A 290 -2.78 12.16 -0.55
N PRO A 291 -3.96 11.73 -0.07
CA PRO A 291 -5.17 12.53 -0.10
C PRO A 291 -5.16 13.53 1.08
N LEU A 292 -4.79 14.77 0.82
CA LEU A 292 -4.81 15.83 1.81
C LEU A 292 -6.03 16.70 1.58
N ILE A 293 -6.67 17.17 2.65
CA ILE A 293 -7.77 18.12 2.59
C ILE A 293 -7.26 19.48 3.05
N GLY A 294 -7.56 20.52 2.30
CA GLY A 294 -7.20 21.89 2.64
C GLY A 294 -7.06 22.79 1.43
N SER A 295 -7.02 24.09 1.67
CA SER A 295 -6.90 25.13 0.64
C SER A 295 -5.45 25.42 0.20
N GLY A 296 -4.49 24.54 0.57
CA GLY A 296 -3.10 24.65 0.13
C GLY A 296 -2.28 25.67 0.91
N GLY A 297 -1.57 25.23 1.94
CA GLY A 297 -0.45 25.95 2.53
C GLY A 297 0.79 25.94 1.62
N THR A 298 1.89 26.53 2.08
CA THR A 298 3.16 26.58 1.36
C THR A 298 3.86 25.23 1.28
N ASP A 299 3.74 24.36 2.31
CA ASP A 299 4.27 22.99 2.34
C ASP A 299 3.15 21.97 2.62
N ASP A 300 3.07 20.92 1.80
CA ASP A 300 2.12 19.80 1.97
C ASP A 300 2.41 18.98 3.24
N ARG A 301 3.58 19.12 3.84
CA ARG A 301 3.96 18.45 5.08
C ARG A 301 3.34 19.07 6.32
N ASP A 302 2.95 20.34 6.24
CA ASP A 302 2.27 21.06 7.32
C ASP A 302 0.77 20.73 7.41
N LEU A 303 0.21 20.12 6.35
CA LEU A 303 -1.17 19.67 6.38
C LEU A 303 -1.32 18.47 7.32
N SER A 304 -2.40 18.47 8.12
CA SER A 304 -2.68 17.37 9.05
C SER A 304 -2.63 16.00 8.36
N ARG A 305 -2.01 15.06 9.04
CA ARG A 305 -1.94 13.64 8.64
C ARG A 305 -3.09 12.82 9.25
N GLY A 306 -4.04 13.47 9.91
CA GLY A 306 -5.30 12.89 10.35
C GLY A 306 -6.17 12.44 9.19
N PHE A 307 -7.28 11.82 9.51
CA PHE A 307 -8.32 11.50 8.53
C PHE A 307 -9.51 12.44 8.68
N CYS A 308 -10.26 12.60 7.60
CA CYS A 308 -11.50 13.37 7.60
C CYS A 308 -12.67 12.45 7.29
N LEU A 309 -13.66 12.45 8.19
CA LEU A 309 -14.95 11.81 8.00
C LEU A 309 -16.00 12.90 7.77
N LEU A 310 -16.59 12.92 6.58
CA LEU A 310 -17.53 13.93 6.13
C LEU A 310 -18.91 13.31 5.96
N ASP A 311 -19.89 13.84 6.68
CA ASP A 311 -21.31 13.52 6.54
C ASP A 311 -21.98 14.57 5.65
N HIS A 312 -22.35 14.19 4.45
CA HIS A 312 -22.89 15.13 3.44
C HIS A 312 -24.40 15.40 3.59
N ALA A 313 -25.01 15.00 4.68
CA ALA A 313 -26.39 15.39 4.97
C ALA A 313 -26.55 16.92 5.07
N ASN A 314 -25.54 17.61 5.63
CA ASN A 314 -25.51 19.07 5.70
C ASN A 314 -25.26 19.73 4.34
N ASP A 315 -24.61 19.01 3.41
CA ASP A 315 -24.36 19.44 2.04
C ASP A 315 -25.53 19.09 1.10
N GLY A 316 -26.65 18.63 1.65
CA GLY A 316 -27.85 18.30 0.89
C GLY A 316 -27.84 16.91 0.26
N VAL A 317 -27.02 15.97 0.76
CA VAL A 317 -26.98 14.56 0.31
C VAL A 317 -27.03 13.62 1.52
N GLU A 318 -28.25 13.31 1.99
CA GLU A 318 -28.51 12.64 3.28
C GLU A 318 -27.93 11.23 3.43
N ASN A 319 -27.68 10.54 2.33
CA ASN A 319 -27.22 9.16 2.33
C ASN A 319 -25.82 9.00 1.72
N PHE A 320 -24.98 10.02 1.83
CA PHE A 320 -23.61 9.99 1.33
C PHE A 320 -22.61 10.38 2.42
N ILE A 321 -21.58 9.58 2.58
CA ILE A 321 -20.50 9.76 3.56
C ILE A 321 -19.17 9.67 2.81
N THR A 322 -18.19 10.50 3.15
CA THR A 322 -16.82 10.40 2.63
C THR A 322 -15.83 10.22 3.77
N ILE A 323 -14.95 9.24 3.62
CA ILE A 323 -13.76 9.05 4.47
C ILE A 323 -12.51 9.17 3.62
N THR A 324 -11.58 10.05 3.98
CA THR A 324 -10.32 10.25 3.24
C THR A 324 -9.21 10.75 4.16
N GLY A 325 -7.96 10.78 3.68
CA GLY A 325 -6.79 11.08 4.52
C GLY A 325 -6.31 9.87 5.32
N GLY A 326 -5.72 10.13 6.47
CA GLY A 326 -5.24 9.12 7.40
C GLY A 326 -3.98 8.37 6.95
N LYS A 327 -3.71 7.26 7.61
CA LYS A 327 -2.50 6.45 7.44
C LYS A 327 -2.87 4.97 7.42
N LEU A 328 -1.96 4.13 6.88
CA LEU A 328 -2.11 2.67 6.97
C LEU A 328 -2.31 2.21 8.43
N THR A 329 -1.56 2.78 9.37
CA THR A 329 -1.67 2.45 10.80
C THR A 329 -3.07 2.70 11.36
N THR A 330 -3.78 3.75 10.91
CA THR A 330 -5.09 4.16 11.47
C THR A 330 -6.29 3.63 10.68
N PHE A 331 -6.08 2.74 9.69
CA PHE A 331 -7.15 2.27 8.80
C PHE A 331 -8.34 1.65 9.55
N ARG A 332 -8.08 0.93 10.65
CA ARG A 332 -9.12 0.29 11.44
C ARG A 332 -9.99 1.33 12.16
N LEU A 333 -9.36 2.34 12.79
CA LEU A 333 -10.06 3.44 13.46
C LEU A 333 -10.92 4.23 12.45
N MET A 334 -10.38 4.50 11.25
CA MET A 334 -11.14 5.14 10.16
C MET A 334 -12.39 4.31 9.82
N ALA A 335 -12.23 2.98 9.69
CA ALA A 335 -13.34 2.08 9.40
C ALA A 335 -14.36 2.05 10.55
N GLU A 336 -13.93 2.01 11.81
CA GLU A 336 -14.79 2.08 13.00
C GLU A 336 -15.66 3.34 12.98
N LYS A 337 -15.03 4.53 12.88
CA LYS A 337 -15.74 5.81 12.88
C LYS A 337 -16.72 5.95 11.71
N THR A 338 -16.31 5.50 10.51
CA THR A 338 -17.19 5.51 9.33
C THR A 338 -18.38 4.58 9.49
N SER A 339 -18.15 3.40 10.07
CA SER A 339 -19.21 2.43 10.32
C SER A 339 -20.15 2.87 11.43
N ASP A 340 -19.63 3.55 12.48
CA ASP A 340 -20.45 4.16 13.53
C ASP A 340 -21.45 5.13 12.93
N LEU A 341 -20.98 6.10 12.13
CA LEU A 341 -21.84 7.07 11.45
C LEU A 341 -22.84 6.40 10.49
N ALA A 342 -22.39 5.41 9.71
CA ALA A 342 -23.29 4.70 8.80
C ALA A 342 -24.38 3.94 9.54
N CYS A 343 -24.06 3.25 10.64
CA CYS A 343 -25.04 2.54 11.46
C CYS A 343 -26.02 3.49 12.16
N GLU A 344 -25.54 4.63 12.66
CA GLU A 344 -26.39 5.70 13.21
C GLU A 344 -27.43 6.15 12.18
N ARG A 345 -27.00 6.44 10.95
CA ARG A 345 -27.88 6.83 9.84
C ARG A 345 -28.88 5.75 9.41
N LEU A 346 -28.50 4.48 9.59
CA LEU A 346 -29.38 3.33 9.31
C LEU A 346 -30.32 3.01 10.48
N GLY A 347 -30.18 3.66 11.63
CA GLY A 347 -30.96 3.34 12.84
C GLY A 347 -30.60 1.96 13.42
N LEU A 348 -29.37 1.49 13.18
CA LEU A 348 -28.90 0.18 13.65
C LEU A 348 -28.03 0.35 14.91
N PRO A 349 -28.43 -0.25 16.05
CA PRO A 349 -27.55 -0.31 17.21
C PRO A 349 -26.40 -1.28 16.90
N SER A 350 -25.18 -0.75 16.79
CA SER A 350 -24.06 -1.63 16.48
C SER A 350 -22.80 -1.21 17.23
N VAL A 351 -22.09 -2.22 17.77
CA VAL A 351 -20.81 -2.04 18.45
C VAL A 351 -19.69 -2.52 17.53
N CYS A 352 -18.64 -1.74 17.41
CA CYS A 352 -17.43 -2.13 16.67
C CYS A 352 -16.82 -3.38 17.29
N ARG A 353 -16.63 -4.43 16.48
CA ARG A 353 -16.01 -5.68 16.88
C ARG A 353 -14.57 -5.82 16.42
N THR A 354 -14.13 -4.97 15.48
CA THR A 354 -12.78 -5.07 14.89
C THR A 354 -11.66 -4.75 15.87
N ARG A 355 -11.97 -4.09 16.99
CA ARG A 355 -11.04 -3.83 18.08
C ARG A 355 -10.67 -5.10 18.88
N TYR A 356 -11.57 -6.06 18.96
CA TYR A 356 -11.44 -7.24 19.82
C TYR A 356 -11.31 -8.53 19.02
N LEU A 357 -11.70 -8.51 17.76
CA LEU A 357 -11.71 -9.69 16.91
C LEU A 357 -10.44 -9.74 16.06
N ALA A 358 -9.62 -10.77 16.29
CA ALA A 358 -8.45 -11.02 15.48
C ALA A 358 -8.80 -11.07 13.98
N LEU A 359 -7.91 -10.58 13.15
CA LEU A 359 -8.01 -10.74 11.72
C LEU A 359 -7.65 -12.19 11.40
N PRO A 360 -8.57 -12.99 10.82
CA PRO A 360 -8.27 -14.38 10.50
C PRO A 360 -7.18 -14.46 9.45
N GLN A 361 -6.24 -15.35 9.64
CA GLN A 361 -5.34 -15.76 8.57
C GLN A 361 -6.09 -16.72 7.66
N THR A 362 -6.26 -16.35 6.40
CA THR A 362 -6.97 -17.19 5.42
C THR A 362 -6.05 -18.31 4.96
N GLU A 363 -6.44 -19.55 5.22
CA GLU A 363 -5.75 -20.72 4.68
C GLU A 363 -5.78 -20.67 3.15
N GLY A 364 -4.65 -20.99 2.53
CA GLY A 364 -4.53 -20.97 1.08
C GLY A 364 -4.65 -19.59 0.45
N SER A 365 -4.33 -18.51 1.20
CA SER A 365 -4.29 -17.14 0.64
C SER A 365 -3.25 -16.98 -0.47
N GLY A 366 -2.38 -17.97 -0.65
CA GLY A 366 -1.31 -17.99 -1.64
C GLY A 366 -0.14 -17.07 -1.30
N TRP A 367 -0.21 -16.39 -0.15
CA TRP A 367 0.87 -15.51 0.29
C TRP A 367 2.06 -16.33 0.77
N THR A 368 3.25 -16.05 0.22
CA THR A 368 4.51 -16.72 0.59
C THR A 368 5.49 -15.73 1.20
N GLU A 369 6.23 -16.20 2.18
CA GLU A 369 7.31 -15.46 2.82
C GLU A 369 8.62 -16.20 2.54
N PRO A 370 9.53 -15.65 1.70
CA PRO A 370 10.74 -16.37 1.27
C PRO A 370 11.57 -16.92 2.43
N GLY A 371 11.75 -16.14 3.49
CA GLY A 371 12.50 -16.57 4.68
C GLY A 371 11.84 -17.75 5.41
N VAL A 372 10.51 -17.72 5.53
CA VAL A 372 9.74 -18.83 6.14
C VAL A 372 9.80 -20.06 5.27
N SER A 373 9.61 -19.90 3.96
CA SER A 373 9.69 -21.01 3.00
C SER A 373 11.07 -21.67 3.00
N LEU A 374 12.14 -20.89 3.08
CA LEU A 374 13.51 -21.43 3.18
C LEU A 374 13.74 -22.14 4.52
N GLY A 375 13.25 -21.58 5.63
CA GLY A 375 13.34 -22.19 6.96
C GLY A 375 12.54 -23.49 7.08
N GLN A 376 11.45 -23.62 6.33
CA GLN A 376 10.61 -24.82 6.24
C GLN A 376 11.06 -25.78 5.13
N GLY A 377 12.21 -25.54 4.53
CA GLY A 377 12.72 -26.27 3.35
C GLY A 377 12.78 -27.79 3.47
N SER A 378 12.72 -28.34 4.70
CA SER A 378 12.52 -29.76 4.95
C SER A 378 11.09 -30.25 4.63
N SER A 379 10.11 -29.37 4.54
CA SER A 379 8.72 -29.68 4.19
C SER A 379 8.41 -29.44 2.70
N PHE A 380 9.27 -28.79 1.94
CA PHE A 380 9.23 -28.82 0.48
C PHE A 380 9.59 -30.22 0.02
N HIS A 381 8.64 -31.12 0.04
CA HIS A 381 8.78 -32.45 -0.53
C HIS A 381 8.98 -32.34 -2.04
N GLY A 382 10.16 -32.07 -2.43
CA GLY A 382 10.95 -32.25 -3.64
C GLY A 382 10.32 -32.33 -5.04
N ARG A 383 9.04 -32.02 -5.24
CA ARG A 383 8.35 -32.15 -6.52
C ARG A 383 7.36 -31.01 -6.85
N GLU A 384 7.26 -30.00 -6.03
CA GLU A 384 6.37 -28.90 -6.34
C GLU A 384 7.05 -27.92 -7.31
N GLU A 385 6.41 -27.62 -8.44
CA GLU A 385 6.92 -26.70 -9.43
C GLU A 385 6.91 -25.26 -8.86
N MET A 386 8.08 -24.62 -8.93
CA MET A 386 8.23 -23.23 -8.47
C MET A 386 7.88 -22.26 -9.59
N MET A 387 6.84 -21.48 -9.40
CA MET A 387 6.39 -20.47 -10.37
C MET A 387 7.23 -19.19 -10.32
N CYS A 388 7.70 -18.81 -9.12
CA CYS A 388 8.58 -17.66 -8.94
C CYS A 388 9.68 -18.02 -7.92
N GLU A 389 10.90 -18.24 -8.38
CA GLU A 389 12.00 -18.67 -7.53
C GLU A 389 12.48 -17.58 -6.57
N CYS A 390 12.59 -16.32 -7.04
CA CYS A 390 13.08 -15.23 -6.20
C CYS A 390 12.14 -14.85 -5.05
N GLU A 391 10.88 -15.22 -5.13
CA GLU A 391 9.87 -14.96 -4.08
C GLU A 391 9.29 -16.27 -3.53
N MET A 392 9.82 -17.43 -3.92
CA MET A 392 9.44 -18.75 -3.44
C MET A 392 7.93 -19.02 -3.56
N VAL A 393 7.34 -18.71 -4.72
CA VAL A 393 5.91 -18.90 -4.98
C VAL A 393 5.70 -20.21 -5.74
N PRO A 394 5.11 -21.26 -5.12
CA PRO A 394 4.86 -22.53 -5.76
C PRO A 394 3.59 -22.53 -6.61
N ALA A 395 3.41 -23.56 -7.45
CA ALA A 395 2.23 -23.74 -8.29
C ALA A 395 0.94 -23.86 -7.48
N SER A 396 0.97 -24.55 -6.35
CA SER A 396 -0.18 -24.70 -5.43
C SER A 396 -0.69 -23.35 -4.93
N ALA A 397 0.21 -22.39 -4.63
CA ALA A 397 -0.17 -21.06 -4.22
C ALA A 397 -0.88 -20.31 -5.37
N ILE A 398 -0.41 -20.44 -6.60
CA ILE A 398 -1.09 -19.87 -7.78
C ILE A 398 -2.47 -20.49 -7.95
N ASP A 399 -2.60 -21.81 -7.84
CA ASP A 399 -3.87 -22.52 -7.95
C ASP A 399 -4.89 -22.07 -6.89
N ALA A 400 -4.45 -21.91 -5.63
CA ALA A 400 -5.30 -21.42 -4.55
C ALA A 400 -5.80 -19.99 -4.82
N ILE A 401 -4.92 -19.11 -5.32
CA ILE A 401 -5.30 -17.75 -5.72
C ILE A 401 -6.31 -17.75 -6.86
N VAL A 402 -6.07 -18.55 -7.90
CA VAL A 402 -6.96 -18.71 -9.06
C VAL A 402 -8.34 -19.17 -8.60
N ALA A 403 -8.41 -20.21 -7.75
CA ALA A 403 -9.65 -20.69 -7.17
C ALA A 403 -10.41 -19.60 -6.39
N GLY A 404 -9.68 -18.82 -5.58
CA GLY A 404 -10.24 -17.68 -4.85
C GLY A 404 -10.80 -16.59 -5.78
N ILE A 405 -10.11 -16.25 -6.86
CA ILE A 405 -10.57 -15.28 -7.86
C ILE A 405 -11.84 -15.80 -8.56
N ARG A 406 -11.87 -17.08 -8.96
CA ARG A 406 -13.01 -17.72 -9.60
C ARG A 406 -14.24 -17.78 -8.70
N LYS A 407 -14.05 -18.07 -7.41
CA LYS A 407 -15.15 -18.07 -6.42
C LYS A 407 -15.87 -16.71 -6.40
N ASN A 408 -15.15 -15.63 -6.64
CA ASN A 408 -15.70 -14.29 -6.75
C ASN A 408 -16.16 -13.91 -8.17
N ARG A 409 -16.30 -14.90 -9.07
CA ARG A 409 -16.75 -14.74 -10.46
C ARG A 409 -15.86 -13.83 -11.32
N ALA A 410 -14.60 -13.64 -10.92
CA ALA A 410 -13.62 -12.87 -11.68
C ALA A 410 -12.74 -13.78 -12.54
N VAL A 411 -12.18 -13.22 -13.63
CA VAL A 411 -11.22 -13.91 -14.49
C VAL A 411 -9.81 -13.68 -13.93
N PRO A 412 -9.03 -14.74 -13.64
CA PRO A 412 -7.66 -14.59 -13.17
C PRO A 412 -6.79 -13.97 -14.27
N ASP A 413 -5.90 -13.07 -13.88
CA ASP A 413 -4.85 -12.53 -14.75
C ASP A 413 -3.56 -12.33 -13.94
N LEU A 414 -2.43 -12.06 -14.63
CA LEU A 414 -1.12 -11.94 -13.99
C LEU A 414 -1.05 -10.84 -12.94
N LEU A 415 -1.76 -9.72 -13.13
CA LEU A 415 -1.77 -8.62 -12.16
C LEU A 415 -2.53 -9.02 -10.90
N SER A 416 -3.71 -9.63 -11.04
CA SER A 416 -4.51 -10.07 -9.90
C SER A 416 -3.82 -11.15 -9.08
N ILE A 417 -3.07 -12.05 -9.76
CA ILE A 417 -2.24 -13.07 -9.11
C ILE A 417 -1.04 -12.41 -8.39
N ALA A 418 -0.34 -11.49 -9.06
CA ALA A 418 0.79 -10.76 -8.47
C ALA A 418 0.40 -9.91 -7.24
N LEU A 419 -0.81 -9.37 -7.20
CA LEU A 419 -1.34 -8.65 -6.04
C LEU A 419 -1.59 -9.56 -4.84
N ARG A 420 -1.97 -10.82 -5.07
CA ARG A 420 -2.31 -11.83 -4.06
C ARG A 420 -1.16 -12.76 -3.71
N SER A 421 -0.03 -12.61 -4.39
CA SER A 421 1.22 -13.32 -4.14
C SER A 421 2.39 -12.34 -4.20
N ARG A 422 3.59 -12.84 -3.99
CA ARG A 422 4.81 -12.05 -4.22
C ARG A 422 5.38 -12.22 -5.64
N MET A 423 4.65 -12.91 -6.54
CA MET A 423 5.07 -13.11 -7.94
C MET A 423 5.40 -11.78 -8.63
N GLY A 424 6.55 -11.70 -9.25
CA GLY A 424 7.02 -10.53 -9.98
C GLY A 424 7.47 -9.34 -9.12
N LYS A 425 7.55 -9.49 -7.78
CA LYS A 425 8.05 -8.45 -6.87
C LYS A 425 9.54 -8.55 -6.58
N GLY A 426 10.14 -9.70 -6.84
CA GLY A 426 11.56 -9.96 -6.60
C GLY A 426 12.50 -9.29 -7.61
N PRO A 427 13.82 -9.53 -7.50
CA PRO A 427 14.85 -8.81 -8.27
C PRO A 427 14.72 -8.86 -9.79
N CYS A 428 14.10 -9.92 -10.35
CA CYS A 428 13.88 -10.05 -11.79
C CYS A 428 12.65 -9.29 -12.30
N GLN A 429 11.83 -8.72 -11.41
CA GLN A 429 10.61 -7.96 -11.74
C GLN A 429 9.68 -8.68 -12.74
N GLY A 430 9.59 -10.01 -12.62
CA GLY A 430 8.67 -10.82 -13.41
C GLY A 430 9.19 -11.33 -14.73
N SER A 431 10.49 -11.18 -15.07
CA SER A 431 11.05 -11.59 -16.37
C SER A 431 10.76 -13.05 -16.74
N SER A 432 10.85 -13.98 -15.78
CA SER A 432 10.64 -15.42 -16.03
C SER A 432 9.30 -15.91 -15.52
N CYS A 433 8.93 -15.52 -14.31
CA CYS A 433 7.72 -16.04 -13.66
C CYS A 433 6.43 -15.61 -14.37
N SER A 434 6.40 -14.45 -15.06
CA SER A 434 5.25 -14.03 -15.84
C SER A 434 4.89 -15.04 -16.94
N LEU A 435 5.90 -15.53 -17.67
CA LEU A 435 5.70 -16.52 -18.73
C LEU A 435 5.33 -17.89 -18.17
N ARG A 436 5.96 -18.30 -17.05
CA ARG A 436 5.71 -19.57 -16.41
C ARG A 436 4.30 -19.68 -15.84
N VAL A 437 3.86 -18.64 -15.13
CA VAL A 437 2.48 -18.57 -14.62
C VAL A 437 1.48 -18.47 -15.77
N LEU A 438 1.80 -17.73 -16.83
CA LEU A 438 0.94 -17.66 -18.02
C LEU A 438 0.76 -19.03 -18.66
N SER A 439 1.87 -19.78 -18.87
CA SER A 439 1.84 -21.15 -19.40
C SER A 439 1.01 -22.08 -18.50
N HIS A 440 1.17 -21.98 -17.19
CA HIS A 440 0.40 -22.74 -16.21
C HIS A 440 -1.10 -22.47 -16.32
N LEU A 441 -1.52 -21.20 -16.47
CA LEU A 441 -2.92 -20.83 -16.65
C LEU A 441 -3.51 -21.36 -17.96
N TYR A 442 -2.74 -21.32 -19.05
CA TYR A 442 -3.15 -21.93 -20.33
C TYR A 442 -3.32 -23.44 -20.23
N ASN A 443 -2.35 -24.14 -19.63
CA ASN A 443 -2.40 -25.60 -19.48
C ASN A 443 -3.60 -26.06 -18.66
N ARG A 444 -4.09 -25.22 -17.75
CA ARG A 444 -5.28 -25.48 -16.94
C ARG A 444 -6.59 -24.98 -17.56
N GLY A 445 -6.54 -24.34 -18.73
CA GLY A 445 -7.71 -23.76 -19.38
C GLY A 445 -8.32 -22.57 -18.62
N GLU A 446 -7.56 -21.92 -17.76
CA GLU A 446 -8.03 -20.79 -16.95
C GLU A 446 -8.19 -19.50 -17.77
N ILE A 447 -7.44 -19.37 -18.86
CA ILE A 447 -7.44 -18.22 -19.75
C ILE A 447 -7.40 -18.66 -21.22
N THR A 448 -7.91 -17.80 -22.11
CA THR A 448 -7.80 -17.98 -23.57
C THR A 448 -6.54 -17.30 -24.13
N GLY A 449 -6.16 -17.63 -25.38
CA GLY A 449 -5.00 -17.06 -26.05
C GLY A 449 -4.92 -15.53 -25.99
N PRO A 450 -5.95 -14.80 -26.49
CA PRO A 450 -5.96 -13.33 -26.45
C PRO A 450 -5.91 -12.75 -25.02
N GLN A 451 -6.64 -13.35 -24.07
CA GLN A 451 -6.66 -12.89 -22.66
C GLN A 451 -5.29 -12.97 -22.02
N GLY A 452 -4.53 -14.04 -22.29
CA GLY A 452 -3.20 -14.21 -21.71
C GLY A 452 -2.18 -13.22 -22.26
N VAL A 453 -2.18 -12.99 -23.58
CA VAL A 453 -1.29 -12.02 -24.24
C VAL A 453 -1.58 -10.60 -23.71
N ASP A 454 -2.84 -10.21 -23.62
CA ASP A 454 -3.24 -8.92 -23.09
C ASP A 454 -2.89 -8.79 -21.59
N GLY A 455 -3.11 -9.85 -20.81
CA GLY A 455 -2.70 -9.92 -19.41
C GLY A 455 -1.19 -9.77 -19.21
N LEU A 456 -0.37 -10.39 -20.08
CA LEU A 456 1.08 -10.25 -20.06
C LEU A 456 1.51 -8.83 -20.40
N ARG A 457 0.93 -8.22 -21.44
CA ARG A 457 1.23 -6.83 -21.82
C ARG A 457 0.91 -5.87 -20.66
N ARG A 458 -0.25 -5.98 -20.03
CA ARG A 458 -0.62 -5.16 -18.86
C ARG A 458 0.32 -5.36 -17.68
N PHE A 459 0.73 -6.61 -17.42
CA PHE A 459 1.69 -6.92 -16.36
C PHE A 459 3.05 -6.27 -16.62
N LEU A 460 3.58 -6.37 -17.84
CA LEU A 460 4.85 -5.77 -18.23
C LEU A 460 4.81 -4.24 -18.17
N ASN A 461 3.72 -3.62 -18.63
CA ASN A 461 3.50 -2.18 -18.52
C ASN A 461 3.54 -1.71 -17.08
N GLU A 462 2.90 -2.44 -16.17
CA GLU A 462 2.92 -2.12 -14.75
C GLU A 462 4.33 -2.26 -14.13
N ARG A 463 5.13 -3.24 -14.59
CA ARG A 463 6.54 -3.34 -14.18
C ARG A 463 7.36 -2.19 -14.73
N TRP A 464 7.19 -1.86 -16.01
CA TRP A 464 7.90 -0.78 -16.68
C TRP A 464 7.74 0.58 -15.99
N LYS A 465 6.56 0.91 -15.50
CA LYS A 465 6.33 2.14 -14.72
C LYS A 465 7.32 2.33 -13.58
N GLY A 466 7.72 1.25 -12.94
CA GLY A 466 8.65 1.28 -11.81
C GLY A 466 10.11 1.12 -12.18
N GLU A 467 10.43 0.64 -13.38
CA GLU A 467 11.81 0.38 -13.82
C GLU A 467 12.40 1.56 -14.61
N ARG A 468 11.59 2.26 -15.39
CA ARG A 468 12.05 3.31 -16.31
C ARG A 468 12.86 4.46 -15.66
N ALA A 469 12.63 4.72 -14.37
CA ALA A 469 13.40 5.71 -13.62
C ALA A 469 14.71 5.15 -13.02
N LEU A 470 15.05 3.88 -13.29
CA LEU A 470 16.17 3.15 -12.71
C LEU A 470 17.11 2.56 -13.78
N LEU A 471 17.08 3.09 -14.99
CA LEU A 471 17.78 2.51 -16.15
C LEU A 471 19.29 2.84 -16.15
N TRP A 472 20.01 2.30 -15.17
CA TRP A 472 21.47 2.33 -15.13
C TRP A 472 22.05 1.01 -14.62
N GLY A 473 23.32 0.73 -14.92
CA GLY A 473 24.05 -0.44 -14.47
C GLY A 473 23.30 -1.76 -14.76
N THR A 474 23.19 -2.62 -13.78
CA THR A 474 22.53 -3.94 -13.89
C THR A 474 21.03 -3.84 -14.18
N SER A 475 20.36 -2.78 -13.76
CA SER A 475 18.94 -2.58 -14.03
C SER A 475 18.67 -2.29 -15.50
N LEU A 476 19.55 -1.52 -16.16
CA LEU A 476 19.49 -1.30 -17.61
C LEU A 476 19.70 -2.60 -18.39
N ALA A 477 20.74 -3.38 -18.05
CA ALA A 477 21.01 -4.67 -18.69
C ALA A 477 19.83 -5.65 -18.56
N GLN A 478 19.22 -5.69 -17.38
CA GLN A 478 18.04 -6.51 -17.14
C GLN A 478 16.82 -6.04 -17.94
N SER A 479 16.61 -4.74 -18.04
CA SER A 479 15.52 -4.17 -18.85
C SER A 479 15.68 -4.53 -20.33
N SER A 480 16.90 -4.40 -20.87
CA SER A 480 17.23 -4.81 -22.25
C SER A 480 16.99 -6.32 -22.47
N LEU A 481 17.35 -7.17 -21.50
CA LEU A 481 17.08 -8.61 -21.60
C LEU A 481 15.56 -8.89 -21.61
N LYS A 482 14.79 -8.21 -20.78
CA LYS A 482 13.33 -8.33 -20.78
C LYS A 482 12.72 -7.92 -22.10
N GLU A 483 13.17 -6.80 -22.65
CA GLU A 483 12.76 -6.34 -23.98
C GLU A 483 13.03 -7.40 -25.06
N MET A 484 14.25 -7.93 -25.12
CA MET A 484 14.60 -9.00 -26.08
C MET A 484 13.73 -10.25 -25.92
N ILE A 485 13.42 -10.66 -24.70
CA ILE A 485 12.55 -11.82 -24.46
C ILE A 485 11.11 -11.52 -24.87
N HIS A 486 10.54 -10.45 -24.36
CA HIS A 486 9.09 -10.23 -24.50
C HIS A 486 8.73 -9.55 -25.84
N CYS A 487 9.50 -8.57 -26.30
CA CYS A 487 9.25 -7.91 -27.56
C CYS A 487 9.88 -8.68 -28.73
N GLY A 488 11.16 -9.04 -28.65
CA GLY A 488 11.84 -9.76 -29.71
C GLY A 488 11.31 -11.17 -29.93
N LEU A 489 11.24 -12.00 -28.87
CA LEU A 489 10.84 -13.41 -28.99
C LEU A 489 9.33 -13.60 -29.10
N PHE A 490 8.54 -12.84 -28.31
CA PHE A 490 7.08 -12.99 -28.25
C PHE A 490 6.33 -11.90 -29.01
N CYS A 491 7.02 -10.99 -29.71
CA CYS A 491 6.42 -9.90 -30.49
C CYS A 491 5.43 -9.05 -29.68
N LEU A 492 5.69 -8.82 -28.40
CA LEU A 492 4.86 -8.04 -27.50
C LEU A 492 5.24 -6.55 -27.51
N GLU A 493 5.53 -5.99 -28.67
CA GLU A 493 5.79 -4.57 -28.79
C GLU A 493 4.61 -3.74 -28.27
N LEU A 494 4.91 -2.73 -27.46
CA LEU A 494 3.92 -1.78 -26.99
C LEU A 494 3.56 -0.86 -28.14
N GLY A 495 2.27 -0.73 -28.45
CA GLY A 495 1.79 0.25 -29.41
C GLY A 495 2.13 1.67 -28.98
N GLN A 496 2.29 2.59 -29.93
CA GLN A 496 2.61 4.01 -29.62
C GLN A 496 1.53 4.69 -28.77
N GLY A 497 0.32 4.14 -28.68
CA GLY A 497 -0.77 4.63 -27.83
C GLY A 497 -0.76 4.08 -26.40
N ASP A 498 0.09 3.11 -26.08
CA ASP A 498 0.18 2.46 -24.78
C ASP A 498 1.25 3.07 -23.85
N LEU A 499 1.98 4.07 -24.35
CA LEU A 499 2.91 4.86 -23.56
C LEU A 499 2.14 5.98 -22.87
N PRO A 500 2.21 6.07 -21.52
CA PRO A 500 1.56 7.12 -20.77
C PRO A 500 2.17 8.48 -21.00
#